data_61738c9c84cc68baa21f25480dacf7c1
#
_entry.id   61738c9c84cc68baa21f25480dacf7c1
#
_cell.length_a   1.000
_cell.length_b   1.000
_cell.length_c   1.000
_cell.angle_alpha   90.00
_cell.angle_beta   90.00
_cell.angle_gamma   90.00
#
_symmetry.space_group_name_H-M   'P 1'
#
loop_
_entity.id
_entity.type
_entity.pdbx_description
1 polymer ?
#
loop_
_entity_poly.entity_id
_entity_poly.type
_entity_poly.pdbx_seq_one_letter_code
_entity_poly.pdbx_strand_id
1 'polypeptide(L)'
;MLPDGSGFSVVFVINEGERHRVSSIQLKTSFSNLSVDDLRDDIPINDGDWYNVKRLEKGIKNINKKISSFGFAFSQINPNFQINEVEKSIDIILNIDEGNKNYIELIEITGNIRTLDRVIRREIELVEGDPFNSLKIQQSERNIRNLGFFKKVSVKTLPGSKENQAILNIDVEEQATGDISLGIAYSTFDELSTTFGISEKNFLGKGQRAKFGFSLSDNRRNFSLGLTQPYFLDRNLIGSFDLFNDSYTNSESNQRVNSYGFSAGAGFTSANNFYHKYTYSLQSVETMTLDDSNVKIDSDGGKVLSSLGYSFSKDNRDNRFNPTSGYYYKLSEEFAGIGGDVNYLRSILSGSYHYKYDYTDIVLGAKAEIGNIEGLDQNVSKSSRFFIGGRKIRGFESSGIGPREGNSSSSSAVGGNNYYSGRFSMRSGIGMPRETGIKWTLFSDYGSLWGVDDTASNYDVTTDTKSLRLTFGYGFLWETPIGPLSFTWADALKKESFDQLRKFEFRIGSSF
;
A
#
# COMPACT_ATOMS: atom_id res chain seq x y z
N MET A 1 -58.98 2.66 -6.83
CA MET A 1 -58.74 3.08 -8.21
C MET A 1 -58.65 4.61 -8.22
N LEU A 2 -57.72 5.18 -8.91
CA LEU A 2 -57.73 6.60 -9.21
C LEU A 2 -58.94 6.90 -10.15
N PRO A 3 -59.50 8.12 -10.06
CA PRO A 3 -60.67 8.45 -10.87
C PRO A 3 -60.49 8.35 -12.39
N ASP A 4 -59.25 8.41 -12.85
CA ASP A 4 -58.86 8.28 -14.26
C ASP A 4 -58.51 6.85 -14.70
N GLY A 5 -58.65 5.85 -13.82
CA GLY A 5 -58.36 4.45 -14.10
C GLY A 5 -56.91 4.07 -14.27
N SER A 6 -55.95 5.01 -14.05
CA SER A 6 -54.50 4.86 -14.29
C SER A 6 -53.76 4.08 -13.20
N GLY A 7 -54.42 3.82 -12.05
CA GLY A 7 -53.76 3.09 -10.95
C GLY A 7 -54.59 2.96 -9.69
N PHE A 8 -54.00 2.43 -8.65
CA PHE A 8 -54.56 2.32 -7.30
C PHE A 8 -53.86 3.29 -6.36
N SER A 9 -54.63 4.04 -5.57
CA SER A 9 -54.10 4.78 -4.44
C SER A 9 -54.14 3.87 -3.21
N VAL A 10 -53.01 3.62 -2.60
CA VAL A 10 -52.89 2.88 -1.33
C VAL A 10 -52.66 3.92 -0.24
N VAL A 11 -53.61 4.07 0.66
CA VAL A 11 -53.52 5.00 1.80
C VAL A 11 -53.15 4.15 3.02
N PHE A 12 -51.97 4.44 3.61
CA PHE A 12 -51.57 3.88 4.90
C PHE A 12 -52.02 4.85 5.98
N VAL A 13 -52.93 4.41 6.85
CA VAL A 13 -53.32 5.16 8.05
C VAL A 13 -52.40 4.70 9.20
N ILE A 14 -51.50 5.53 9.61
CA ILE A 14 -50.55 5.25 10.67
C ILE A 14 -51.03 5.97 11.95
N ASN A 15 -51.23 5.20 13.00
CA ASN A 15 -51.38 5.75 14.33
C ASN A 15 -50.02 5.70 15.03
N GLU A 16 -49.34 6.84 15.15
CA GLU A 16 -48.00 6.91 15.70
C GLU A 16 -47.93 6.65 17.22
N GLY A 17 -49.06 6.64 17.91
CA GLY A 17 -49.07 6.49 19.35
C GLY A 17 -48.40 7.67 20.08
N GLU A 18 -48.27 7.58 21.37
CA GLU A 18 -47.63 8.62 22.19
C GLU A 18 -46.15 8.28 22.44
N ARG A 19 -45.35 9.35 22.47
CA ARG A 19 -43.92 9.17 22.75
C ARG A 19 -43.69 9.11 24.26
N HIS A 20 -42.82 8.16 24.67
CA HIS A 20 -42.43 8.00 26.07
C HIS A 20 -40.96 8.38 26.27
N ARG A 21 -40.64 8.95 27.43
CA ARG A 21 -39.27 9.22 27.86
C ARG A 21 -38.76 8.04 28.69
N VAL A 22 -37.50 7.70 28.55
CA VAL A 22 -36.87 6.69 29.38
C VAL A 22 -36.68 7.28 30.77
N SER A 23 -37.32 6.67 31.78
CA SER A 23 -37.19 7.07 33.19
C SER A 23 -35.94 6.43 33.79
N SER A 24 -35.77 5.12 33.58
CA SER A 24 -34.60 4.39 34.07
C SER A 24 -34.25 3.21 33.16
N ILE A 25 -32.96 2.81 33.15
CA ILE A 25 -32.49 1.56 32.56
C ILE A 25 -31.77 0.77 33.62
N GLN A 26 -32.33 -0.38 33.98
CA GLN A 26 -31.76 -1.29 34.95
C GLN A 26 -31.24 -2.55 34.26
N LEU A 27 -30.04 -2.98 34.64
CA LEU A 27 -29.43 -4.22 34.19
C LEU A 27 -29.45 -5.21 35.36
N LYS A 28 -30.04 -6.37 35.11
CA LYS A 28 -30.03 -7.51 36.07
C LYS A 28 -29.17 -8.62 35.48
N THR A 29 -28.06 -8.91 36.13
CA THR A 29 -27.09 -9.92 35.70
C THR A 29 -26.52 -10.64 36.92
N SER A 30 -26.15 -11.89 36.75
CA SER A 30 -25.42 -12.70 37.71
C SER A 30 -23.90 -12.69 37.51
N PHE A 31 -23.41 -11.95 36.53
CA PHE A 31 -21.98 -11.84 36.24
C PHE A 31 -21.16 -11.36 37.43
N SER A 32 -20.20 -12.18 37.87
CA SER A 32 -19.25 -11.81 38.91
C SER A 32 -18.06 -10.99 38.42
N ASN A 33 -17.77 -11.04 37.11
CA ASN A 33 -16.56 -10.46 36.49
C ASN A 33 -16.81 -9.22 35.62
N LEU A 34 -18.05 -8.76 35.50
CA LEU A 34 -18.43 -7.55 34.78
C LEU A 34 -19.24 -6.63 35.70
N SER A 35 -18.81 -5.37 35.81
CA SER A 35 -19.63 -4.43 36.57
C SER A 35 -20.88 -4.05 35.74
N VAL A 36 -21.98 -3.83 36.45
CA VAL A 36 -23.23 -3.35 35.82
C VAL A 36 -23.00 -2.01 35.12
N ASP A 37 -22.15 -1.15 35.71
CA ASP A 37 -21.81 0.16 35.15
C ASP A 37 -21.09 0.05 33.82
N ASP A 38 -20.13 -0.90 33.68
CA ASP A 38 -19.44 -1.14 32.43
C ASP A 38 -20.38 -1.59 31.29
N LEU A 39 -21.45 -2.31 31.62
CA LEU A 39 -22.46 -2.74 30.64
C LEU A 39 -23.47 -1.62 30.36
N ARG A 40 -23.73 -0.73 31.32
CA ARG A 40 -24.64 0.41 31.17
C ARG A 40 -24.10 1.41 30.11
N ASP A 41 -22.78 1.63 30.11
CA ASP A 41 -22.10 2.52 29.16
C ASP A 41 -22.23 2.08 27.70
N ASP A 42 -22.47 0.79 27.46
CA ASP A 42 -22.65 0.23 26.12
C ASP A 42 -24.04 0.54 25.53
N ILE A 43 -24.99 1.09 26.32
CA ILE A 43 -26.34 1.45 25.88
C ILE A 43 -26.37 2.96 25.52
N PRO A 44 -26.57 3.32 24.25
CA PRO A 44 -26.55 4.72 23.80
C PRO A 44 -27.89 5.43 24.07
N ILE A 45 -28.49 5.25 25.26
CA ILE A 45 -29.72 5.89 25.74
C ILE A 45 -29.46 6.32 27.18
N ASN A 46 -29.72 7.57 27.50
CA ASN A 46 -29.65 8.12 28.84
C ASN A 46 -31.07 8.29 29.45
N ASP A 47 -31.10 8.38 30.77
CA ASP A 47 -32.34 8.70 31.45
C ASP A 47 -32.82 10.08 31.05
N GLY A 48 -34.10 10.22 30.73
CA GLY A 48 -34.71 11.43 30.17
C GLY A 48 -34.74 11.48 28.65
N ASP A 49 -33.97 10.65 27.93
CA ASP A 49 -34.04 10.56 26.47
C ASP A 49 -35.41 10.05 25.99
N TRP A 50 -35.77 10.40 24.74
CA TRP A 50 -36.91 9.75 24.10
C TRP A 50 -36.59 8.28 23.81
N TYR A 51 -37.52 7.37 24.16
CA TYR A 51 -37.38 5.95 23.86
C TYR A 51 -37.17 5.74 22.36
N ASN A 52 -36.16 4.99 22.01
CA ASN A 52 -35.83 4.66 20.64
C ASN A 52 -35.38 3.18 20.56
N VAL A 53 -36.22 2.39 19.91
CA VAL A 53 -36.02 0.95 19.75
C VAL A 53 -34.67 0.61 19.09
N LYS A 54 -34.27 1.37 18.03
CA LYS A 54 -32.99 1.12 17.34
C LYS A 54 -31.77 1.39 18.21
N ARG A 55 -31.85 2.41 19.10
CA ARG A 55 -30.77 2.68 20.07
C ARG A 55 -30.70 1.59 21.13
N LEU A 56 -31.84 1.09 21.60
CA LEU A 56 -31.88 -0.01 22.55
C LEU A 56 -31.32 -1.30 21.94
N GLU A 57 -31.75 -1.69 20.74
CA GLU A 57 -31.24 -2.85 20.00
C GLU A 57 -29.72 -2.75 19.78
N LYS A 58 -29.19 -1.55 19.46
CA LYS A 58 -27.75 -1.32 19.36
C LYS A 58 -27.04 -1.54 20.68
N GLY A 59 -27.61 -1.06 21.79
CA GLY A 59 -27.10 -1.27 23.15
C GLY A 59 -27.05 -2.78 23.50
N ILE A 60 -28.16 -3.48 23.28
CA ILE A 60 -28.25 -4.93 23.49
C ILE A 60 -27.20 -5.68 22.66
N LYS A 61 -27.02 -5.30 21.40
CA LYS A 61 -25.98 -5.88 20.55
C LYS A 61 -24.57 -5.62 21.06
N ASN A 62 -24.29 -4.43 21.57
CA ASN A 62 -23.00 -4.08 22.15
C ASN A 62 -22.72 -4.92 23.41
N ILE A 63 -23.71 -5.02 24.32
CA ILE A 63 -23.62 -5.84 25.55
C ILE A 63 -23.38 -7.31 25.18
N ASN A 64 -24.18 -7.87 24.25
CA ASN A 64 -23.99 -9.25 23.79
C ASN A 64 -22.58 -9.48 23.23
N LYS A 65 -22.06 -8.54 22.45
CA LYS A 65 -20.70 -8.61 21.92
C LYS A 65 -19.65 -8.63 23.04
N LYS A 66 -19.84 -7.79 24.06
CA LYS A 66 -18.95 -7.72 25.22
C LYS A 66 -19.00 -9.02 26.03
N ILE A 67 -20.19 -9.51 26.37
CA ILE A 67 -20.38 -10.78 27.07
C ILE A 67 -19.76 -11.95 26.30
N SER A 68 -20.00 -12.00 24.98
CA SER A 68 -19.44 -13.04 24.13
C SER A 68 -17.91 -13.03 24.08
N SER A 69 -17.25 -11.88 24.32
CA SER A 69 -15.80 -11.81 24.40
C SER A 69 -15.21 -12.49 25.64
N PHE A 70 -16.05 -12.75 26.64
CA PHE A 70 -15.70 -13.48 27.86
C PHE A 70 -16.01 -15.00 27.81
N GLY A 71 -16.43 -15.49 26.63
CA GLY A 71 -16.64 -16.91 26.40
C GLY A 71 -18.12 -17.37 26.43
N PHE A 72 -19.08 -16.46 26.49
CA PHE A 72 -20.51 -16.80 26.53
C PHE A 72 -21.14 -16.61 25.14
N ALA A 73 -21.22 -17.70 24.38
CA ALA A 73 -21.67 -17.67 22.98
C ALA A 73 -23.16 -17.41 22.82
N PHE A 74 -23.96 -17.89 23.74
CA PHE A 74 -25.42 -17.96 23.67
C PHE A 74 -26.13 -17.17 24.75
N SER A 75 -25.50 -16.10 25.26
CA SER A 75 -26.14 -15.20 26.23
C SER A 75 -27.42 -14.59 25.65
N GLN A 76 -28.44 -14.48 26.47
CA GLN A 76 -29.72 -13.88 26.10
C GLN A 76 -29.96 -12.62 26.91
N ILE A 77 -30.39 -11.55 26.23
CA ILE A 77 -30.79 -10.30 26.88
C ILE A 77 -32.25 -10.05 26.57
N ASN A 78 -33.06 -10.18 27.60
CA ASN A 78 -34.51 -10.03 27.49
C ASN A 78 -34.95 -8.67 28.07
N PRO A 79 -35.36 -7.70 27.23
CA PRO A 79 -35.89 -6.44 27.68
C PRO A 79 -37.32 -6.62 28.28
N ASN A 80 -37.52 -6.06 29.47
CA ASN A 80 -38.84 -5.92 30.06
C ASN A 80 -39.17 -4.42 30.20
N PHE A 81 -40.37 -4.04 29.80
CA PHE A 81 -40.78 -2.65 29.75
C PHE A 81 -41.92 -2.41 30.76
N GLN A 82 -41.74 -1.40 31.62
CA GLN A 82 -42.79 -0.89 32.50
C GLN A 82 -43.18 0.51 32.05
N ILE A 83 -44.39 0.64 31.49
CA ILE A 83 -44.89 1.87 30.88
C ILE A 83 -45.76 2.57 31.91
N ASN A 84 -45.50 3.86 32.14
CA ASN A 84 -46.35 4.74 32.92
C ASN A 84 -47.08 5.71 31.95
N GLU A 85 -48.34 5.42 31.68
CA GLU A 85 -49.15 6.20 30.75
C GLU A 85 -49.46 7.61 31.23
N VAL A 86 -49.47 7.84 32.56
CA VAL A 86 -49.75 9.13 33.17
C VAL A 86 -48.60 10.09 33.01
N GLU A 87 -47.40 9.60 33.27
CA GLU A 87 -46.14 10.38 33.18
C GLU A 87 -45.47 10.30 31.82
N LYS A 88 -46.04 9.53 30.89
CA LYS A 88 -45.45 9.27 29.55
C LYS A 88 -43.99 8.83 29.65
N SER A 89 -43.72 7.95 30.63
CA SER A 89 -42.39 7.40 30.93
C SER A 89 -42.33 5.90 30.78
N ILE A 90 -41.12 5.38 30.52
CA ILE A 90 -40.86 3.96 30.37
C ILE A 90 -39.62 3.57 31.19
N ASP A 91 -39.73 2.57 32.03
CA ASP A 91 -38.62 1.92 32.70
C ASP A 91 -38.23 0.65 31.91
N ILE A 92 -36.93 0.50 31.64
CA ILE A 92 -36.38 -0.60 30.89
C ILE A 92 -35.56 -1.48 31.81
N ILE A 93 -35.95 -2.73 31.94
CA ILE A 93 -35.22 -3.73 32.73
C ILE A 93 -34.63 -4.74 31.78
N LEU A 94 -33.31 -4.79 31.65
CA LEU A 94 -32.60 -5.76 30.83
C LEU A 94 -32.18 -6.95 31.70
N ASN A 95 -32.86 -8.09 31.57
CA ASN A 95 -32.48 -9.32 32.20
C ASN A 95 -31.45 -10.03 31.35
N ILE A 96 -30.24 -10.21 31.86
CA ILE A 96 -29.11 -10.83 31.16
C ILE A 96 -28.94 -12.24 31.72
N ASP A 97 -29.20 -13.22 30.86
CA ASP A 97 -28.91 -14.63 31.11
C ASP A 97 -27.57 -14.96 30.43
N GLU A 98 -26.60 -15.32 31.26
CA GLU A 98 -25.23 -15.58 30.80
C GLU A 98 -25.10 -16.90 30.04
N GLY A 99 -25.89 -17.89 30.43
CA GLY A 99 -25.72 -19.27 30.00
C GLY A 99 -24.39 -19.86 30.50
N ASN A 100 -23.90 -20.88 29.82
CA ASN A 100 -22.64 -21.54 30.14
C ASN A 100 -21.49 -20.94 29.28
N LYS A 101 -20.26 -20.95 29.82
CA LYS A 101 -19.07 -20.70 29.00
C LYS A 101 -18.97 -21.75 27.92
N ASN A 102 -18.75 -21.29 26.67
CA ASN A 102 -18.67 -22.16 25.51
C ASN A 102 -17.23 -22.22 25.00
N TYR A 103 -16.86 -23.38 24.49
CA TYR A 103 -15.58 -23.63 23.84
C TYR A 103 -15.83 -24.03 22.38
N ILE A 104 -14.90 -23.72 21.49
CA ILE A 104 -14.99 -24.10 20.10
C ILE A 104 -14.76 -25.61 19.99
N GLU A 105 -15.79 -26.34 19.58
CA GLU A 105 -15.70 -27.79 19.35
C GLU A 105 -15.10 -28.08 17.97
N LEU A 106 -15.59 -27.39 16.95
CA LEU A 106 -15.21 -27.61 15.55
C LEU A 106 -15.26 -26.29 14.80
N ILE A 107 -14.31 -26.13 13.89
CA ILE A 107 -14.31 -25.06 12.88
C ILE A 107 -14.52 -25.71 11.52
N GLU A 108 -15.72 -25.57 10.99
CA GLU A 108 -16.14 -26.12 9.70
C GLU A 108 -16.05 -25.03 8.63
N ILE A 109 -15.37 -25.32 7.51
CA ILE A 109 -15.23 -24.42 6.37
C ILE A 109 -15.93 -25.04 5.17
N THR A 110 -16.83 -24.29 4.55
CA THR A 110 -17.65 -24.76 3.40
C THR A 110 -17.61 -23.73 2.26
N GLY A 111 -17.84 -24.21 1.02
CA GLY A 111 -17.90 -23.35 -0.16
C GLY A 111 -16.54 -23.05 -0.83
N ASN A 112 -15.43 -23.51 -0.25
CA ASN A 112 -14.09 -23.34 -0.78
C ASN A 112 -13.73 -24.44 -1.79
N ILE A 113 -14.22 -24.32 -3.03
CA ILE A 113 -14.06 -25.34 -4.08
C ILE A 113 -12.62 -25.36 -4.62
N ARG A 114 -11.99 -24.20 -4.77
CA ARG A 114 -10.62 -24.04 -5.31
C ARG A 114 -9.61 -23.76 -4.21
N THR A 115 -9.98 -22.90 -3.25
CA THR A 115 -9.09 -22.46 -2.17
C THR A 115 -8.90 -23.59 -1.17
N LEU A 116 -7.65 -23.94 -0.89
CA LEU A 116 -7.32 -24.95 0.10
C LEU A 116 -7.77 -24.51 1.49
N ASP A 117 -8.31 -25.45 2.30
CA ASP A 117 -8.79 -25.20 3.67
C ASP A 117 -7.78 -24.45 4.53
N ARG A 118 -6.50 -24.86 4.49
CA ARG A 118 -5.41 -24.22 5.24
C ARG A 118 -5.23 -22.72 4.96
N VAL A 119 -5.64 -22.24 3.76
CA VAL A 119 -5.53 -20.83 3.38
C VAL A 119 -6.56 -19.99 4.13
N ILE A 120 -7.74 -20.54 4.38
CA ILE A 120 -8.80 -19.90 5.14
C ILE A 120 -8.50 -20.07 6.64
N ARG A 121 -8.15 -21.28 7.06
CA ARG A 121 -7.94 -21.64 8.47
C ARG A 121 -6.84 -20.81 9.14
N ARG A 122 -5.78 -20.44 8.45
CA ARG A 122 -4.71 -19.58 8.99
C ARG A 122 -5.13 -18.13 9.25
N GLU A 123 -6.24 -17.68 8.67
CA GLU A 123 -6.80 -16.35 8.92
C GLU A 123 -7.74 -16.32 10.15
N ILE A 124 -8.00 -17.48 10.73
CA ILE A 124 -8.86 -17.64 11.89
C ILE A 124 -8.01 -17.48 13.16
N GLU A 125 -8.44 -16.59 14.06
CA GLU A 125 -7.74 -16.30 15.32
C GLU A 125 -8.13 -17.21 16.46
N LEU A 126 -8.92 -18.23 16.20
CA LEU A 126 -9.39 -19.24 17.13
C LEU A 126 -9.02 -20.64 16.61
N VAL A 127 -8.76 -21.54 17.53
CA VAL A 127 -8.59 -22.97 17.23
C VAL A 127 -9.61 -23.80 18.02
N GLU A 128 -9.82 -25.03 17.60
CA GLU A 128 -10.66 -25.97 18.33
C GLU A 128 -10.13 -26.16 19.76
N GLY A 129 -11.01 -26.06 20.75
CA GLY A 129 -10.69 -26.06 22.19
C GLY A 129 -10.53 -24.68 22.81
N ASP A 130 -10.40 -23.63 22.04
CA ASP A 130 -10.35 -22.26 22.57
C ASP A 130 -11.69 -21.84 23.19
N PRO A 131 -11.69 -20.97 24.21
CA PRO A 131 -12.90 -20.33 24.68
C PRO A 131 -13.50 -19.45 23.58
N PHE A 132 -14.81 -19.50 23.45
CA PHE A 132 -15.55 -18.69 22.49
C PHE A 132 -15.22 -17.19 22.65
N ASN A 133 -14.97 -16.49 21.54
CA ASN A 133 -14.71 -15.06 21.57
C ASN A 133 -15.23 -14.38 20.28
N SER A 134 -16.31 -13.63 20.43
CA SER A 134 -16.98 -12.96 19.30
C SER A 134 -16.11 -11.90 18.60
N LEU A 135 -15.17 -11.27 19.32
CA LEU A 135 -14.25 -10.29 18.75
C LEU A 135 -13.24 -10.97 17.82
N LYS A 136 -12.67 -12.09 18.25
CA LYS A 136 -11.76 -12.91 17.45
C LYS A 136 -12.48 -13.48 16.22
N ILE A 137 -13.75 -13.92 16.38
CA ILE A 137 -14.58 -14.39 15.24
C ILE A 137 -14.77 -13.28 14.22
N GLN A 138 -15.15 -12.08 14.64
CA GLN A 138 -15.29 -10.94 13.73
C GLN A 138 -13.96 -10.53 13.07
N GLN A 139 -12.85 -10.66 13.80
CA GLN A 139 -11.53 -10.41 13.23
C GLN A 139 -11.20 -11.47 12.18
N SER A 140 -11.43 -12.74 12.47
CA SER A 140 -11.26 -13.85 11.52
C SER A 140 -12.10 -13.65 10.25
N GLU A 141 -13.37 -13.27 10.39
CA GLU A 141 -14.24 -12.95 9.24
C GLU A 141 -13.65 -11.81 8.39
N ARG A 142 -13.16 -10.74 9.04
CA ARG A 142 -12.48 -9.64 8.33
C ARG A 142 -11.20 -10.09 7.64
N ASN A 143 -10.37 -10.90 8.30
CA ASN A 143 -9.15 -11.42 7.73
C ASN A 143 -9.43 -12.26 6.47
N ILE A 144 -10.39 -13.18 6.55
CA ILE A 144 -10.81 -14.02 5.40
C ILE A 144 -11.34 -13.14 4.26
N ARG A 145 -12.18 -12.16 4.57
CA ARG A 145 -12.72 -11.21 3.58
C ARG A 145 -11.61 -10.39 2.91
N ASN A 146 -10.59 -9.99 3.68
CA ASN A 146 -9.47 -9.19 3.19
C ASN A 146 -8.52 -9.97 2.25
N LEU A 147 -8.58 -11.29 2.22
CA LEU A 147 -7.89 -12.09 1.19
C LEU A 147 -8.32 -11.70 -0.23
N GLY A 148 -9.58 -11.23 -0.38
CA GLY A 148 -10.13 -10.85 -1.68
C GLY A 148 -10.41 -12.03 -2.61
N PHE A 149 -10.50 -13.27 -2.07
CA PHE A 149 -10.78 -14.49 -2.82
C PHE A 149 -12.27 -14.82 -2.84
N PHE A 150 -13.04 -14.19 -1.97
CA PHE A 150 -14.43 -14.52 -1.72
C PHE A 150 -15.32 -13.30 -1.95
N LYS A 151 -16.42 -13.52 -2.67
CA LYS A 151 -17.49 -12.54 -2.88
C LYS A 151 -18.34 -12.39 -1.61
N LYS A 152 -18.51 -13.50 -0.87
CA LYS A 152 -19.26 -13.54 0.39
C LYS A 152 -18.50 -14.38 1.40
N VAL A 153 -18.49 -13.91 2.64
CA VAL A 153 -17.97 -14.63 3.80
C VAL A 153 -19.02 -14.49 4.89
N SER A 154 -19.49 -15.60 5.42
CA SER A 154 -20.47 -15.65 6.50
C SER A 154 -19.98 -16.59 7.59
N VAL A 155 -19.89 -16.08 8.80
CA VAL A 155 -19.48 -16.87 9.97
C VAL A 155 -20.70 -17.01 10.88
N LYS A 156 -21.10 -18.26 11.15
CA LYS A 156 -22.23 -18.60 12.02
C LYS A 156 -21.74 -19.44 13.19
N THR A 157 -22.27 -19.16 14.35
CA THR A 157 -22.06 -19.97 15.56
C THR A 157 -23.27 -20.89 15.73
N LEU A 158 -23.02 -22.18 15.78
CA LEU A 158 -24.04 -23.21 16.00
C LEU A 158 -23.79 -23.90 17.35
N PRO A 159 -24.84 -24.42 18.02
CA PRO A 159 -24.65 -25.25 19.19
C PRO A 159 -23.81 -26.50 18.85
N GLY A 160 -22.90 -26.86 19.75
CA GLY A 160 -22.07 -28.05 19.62
C GLY A 160 -22.77 -29.31 20.13
N SER A 161 -22.00 -30.40 20.20
CA SER A 161 -22.49 -31.69 20.69
C SER A 161 -22.85 -31.71 22.20
N LYS A 162 -22.30 -30.78 22.97
CA LYS A 162 -22.56 -30.57 24.40
C LYS A 162 -22.99 -29.12 24.67
N GLU A 163 -23.66 -28.91 25.77
CA GLU A 163 -24.23 -27.63 26.15
C GLU A 163 -23.21 -26.49 26.29
N ASN A 164 -21.96 -26.85 26.59
CA ASN A 164 -20.84 -25.88 26.69
C ASN A 164 -19.93 -25.85 25.42
N GLN A 165 -20.40 -26.32 24.31
CA GLN A 165 -19.64 -26.37 23.04
C GLN A 165 -20.34 -25.59 21.94
N ALA A 166 -19.55 -25.03 21.05
CA ALA A 166 -20.02 -24.27 19.90
C ALA A 166 -19.26 -24.68 18.63
N ILE A 167 -19.98 -24.84 17.54
CA ILE A 167 -19.41 -25.07 16.20
C ILE A 167 -19.34 -23.75 15.48
N LEU A 168 -18.17 -23.42 14.93
CA LEU A 168 -17.97 -22.26 14.10
C LEU A 168 -18.08 -22.68 12.62
N ASN A 169 -19.20 -22.37 11.99
CA ASN A 169 -19.41 -22.67 10.58
C ASN A 169 -19.06 -21.43 9.73
N ILE A 170 -18.07 -21.57 8.85
CA ILE A 170 -17.55 -20.54 7.97
C ILE A 170 -17.95 -20.90 6.54
N ASP A 171 -18.93 -20.21 6.00
CA ASP A 171 -19.44 -20.41 4.65
C ASP A 171 -18.89 -19.30 3.73
N VAL A 172 -18.21 -19.70 2.65
CA VAL A 172 -17.59 -18.79 1.70
C VAL A 172 -18.10 -19.01 0.29
N GLU A 173 -18.22 -17.93 -0.49
CA GLU A 173 -18.55 -17.96 -1.91
C GLU A 173 -17.35 -17.41 -2.68
N GLU A 174 -16.67 -18.25 -3.45
CA GLU A 174 -15.47 -17.86 -4.19
C GLU A 174 -15.79 -16.91 -5.35
N GLN A 175 -14.82 -16.06 -5.69
CA GLN A 175 -14.87 -15.18 -6.86
C GLN A 175 -13.62 -15.35 -7.72
N ALA A 176 -13.63 -14.74 -8.91
CA ALA A 176 -12.44 -14.67 -9.75
C ALA A 176 -11.36 -13.85 -9.04
N THR A 177 -10.14 -14.39 -8.98
CA THR A 177 -8.97 -13.79 -8.30
C THR A 177 -7.88 -13.32 -9.27
N GLY A 178 -8.07 -13.65 -10.56
CA GLY A 178 -7.23 -13.20 -11.66
C GLY A 178 -7.57 -11.79 -12.12
N ASP A 179 -6.53 -11.04 -12.48
CA ASP A 179 -6.61 -9.68 -12.99
C ASP A 179 -5.71 -9.54 -14.22
N ILE A 180 -6.23 -8.91 -15.28
CA ILE A 180 -5.48 -8.58 -16.50
C ILE A 180 -5.47 -7.07 -16.62
N SER A 181 -4.28 -6.50 -16.76
CA SER A 181 -4.08 -5.08 -16.94
C SER A 181 -3.40 -4.78 -18.28
N LEU A 182 -3.90 -3.77 -18.96
CA LEU A 182 -3.27 -3.16 -20.14
C LEU A 182 -3.18 -1.67 -19.89
N GLY A 183 -1.98 -1.11 -20.01
CA GLY A 183 -1.73 0.31 -19.82
C GLY A 183 -0.98 0.90 -21.03
N ILE A 184 -1.34 2.11 -21.38
CA ILE A 184 -0.63 2.94 -22.34
C ILE A 184 -0.36 4.27 -21.66
N ALA A 185 0.88 4.73 -21.70
CA ALA A 185 1.29 6.00 -21.12
C ALA A 185 2.29 6.71 -22.04
N TYR A 186 2.34 8.02 -21.91
CA TYR A 186 3.35 8.85 -22.56
C TYR A 186 3.97 9.78 -21.54
N SER A 187 5.27 9.92 -21.56
CA SER A 187 5.98 10.92 -20.79
C SER A 187 7.11 11.53 -21.62
N THR A 188 7.52 12.74 -21.27
CA THR A 188 8.68 13.39 -21.93
C THR A 188 10.01 12.70 -21.66
N PHE A 189 10.06 11.72 -20.70
CA PHE A 189 11.28 10.96 -20.38
C PHE A 189 11.28 9.56 -21.01
N ASP A 190 10.15 8.84 -20.93
CA ASP A 190 10.06 7.44 -21.36
C ASP A 190 9.38 7.32 -22.74
N GLU A 191 8.93 8.46 -23.29
CA GLU A 191 8.13 8.54 -24.52
C GLU A 191 6.88 7.66 -24.44
N LEU A 192 6.51 6.97 -25.52
CA LEU A 192 5.37 6.06 -25.51
C LEU A 192 5.73 4.78 -24.75
N SER A 193 4.92 4.42 -23.77
CA SER A 193 5.09 3.17 -23.04
C SER A 193 3.81 2.35 -23.02
N THR A 194 3.96 1.04 -23.21
CA THR A 194 2.89 0.06 -23.13
C THR A 194 3.22 -0.95 -22.04
N THR A 195 2.25 -1.25 -21.21
CA THR A 195 2.37 -2.26 -20.14
C THR A 195 1.29 -3.29 -20.28
N PHE A 196 1.64 -4.55 -20.10
CA PHE A 196 0.71 -5.66 -20.01
C PHE A 196 1.01 -6.46 -18.75
N GLY A 197 -0.01 -6.81 -18.00
CA GLY A 197 0.14 -7.57 -16.78
C GLY A 197 -0.97 -8.59 -16.60
N ILE A 198 -0.59 -9.74 -16.06
CA ILE A 198 -1.51 -10.76 -15.54
C ILE A 198 -1.15 -11.01 -14.10
N SER A 199 -2.12 -11.02 -13.22
CA SER A 199 -1.94 -11.31 -11.80
C SER A 199 -3.01 -12.27 -11.33
N GLU A 200 -2.61 -13.36 -10.67
CA GLU A 200 -3.50 -14.29 -9.99
C GLU A 200 -3.18 -14.26 -8.49
N LYS A 201 -4.16 -13.89 -7.67
CA LYS A 201 -3.96 -13.71 -6.21
C LYS A 201 -4.05 -15.02 -5.44
N ASN A 202 -4.71 -16.02 -5.99
CA ASN A 202 -4.91 -17.34 -5.37
C ASN A 202 -4.45 -18.46 -6.29
N PHE A 203 -3.20 -18.38 -6.75
CA PHE A 203 -2.62 -19.33 -7.70
C PHE A 203 -2.68 -20.76 -7.16
N LEU A 204 -3.31 -21.66 -7.94
CA LEU A 204 -3.57 -23.06 -7.58
C LEU A 204 -4.34 -23.24 -6.26
N GLY A 205 -5.12 -22.26 -5.83
CA GLY A 205 -5.85 -22.31 -4.55
C GLY A 205 -4.99 -22.25 -3.29
N LYS A 206 -3.70 -21.97 -3.43
CA LYS A 206 -2.72 -21.98 -2.33
C LYS A 206 -2.56 -20.63 -1.64
N GLY A 207 -3.35 -19.61 -2.03
CA GLY A 207 -3.19 -18.24 -1.56
C GLY A 207 -1.85 -17.61 -1.99
N GLN A 208 -1.20 -18.16 -3.00
CA GLN A 208 0.00 -17.62 -3.62
C GLN A 208 -0.40 -16.57 -4.65
N ARG A 209 0.44 -15.55 -4.82
CA ARG A 209 0.25 -14.56 -5.88
C ARG A 209 1.26 -14.83 -6.99
N ALA A 210 0.76 -15.20 -8.16
CA ALA A 210 1.55 -15.27 -9.38
C ALA A 210 1.35 -13.98 -10.18
N LYS A 211 2.43 -13.43 -10.73
CA LYS A 211 2.39 -12.23 -11.58
C LYS A 211 3.23 -12.46 -12.83
N PHE A 212 2.72 -12.02 -13.95
CA PHE A 212 3.42 -11.83 -15.18
C PHE A 212 3.34 -10.37 -15.56
N GLY A 213 4.45 -9.78 -15.95
CA GLY A 213 4.53 -8.38 -16.38
C GLY A 213 5.40 -8.24 -17.61
N PHE A 214 4.93 -7.43 -18.54
CA PHE A 214 5.70 -6.99 -19.69
C PHE A 214 5.50 -5.50 -19.85
N SER A 215 6.58 -4.75 -20.05
CA SER A 215 6.51 -3.34 -20.37
C SER A 215 7.52 -2.99 -21.47
N LEU A 216 7.10 -2.11 -22.37
CA LEU A 216 7.86 -1.66 -23.49
C LEU A 216 7.74 -0.15 -23.62
N SER A 217 8.86 0.54 -23.71
CA SER A 217 8.98 1.94 -24.13
C SER A 217 10.20 2.10 -25.04
N ASP A 218 10.42 3.27 -25.58
CA ASP A 218 11.57 3.52 -26.44
C ASP A 218 12.89 3.28 -25.71
N ASN A 219 12.95 3.62 -24.42
CA ASN A 219 14.15 3.51 -23.61
C ASN A 219 14.18 2.29 -22.71
N ARG A 220 13.10 1.49 -22.60
CA ARG A 220 13.05 0.36 -21.69
C ARG A 220 12.22 -0.80 -22.19
N ARG A 221 12.74 -2.01 -21.98
CA ARG A 221 12.00 -3.27 -22.13
C ARG A 221 12.14 -4.06 -20.84
N ASN A 222 11.04 -4.43 -20.25
CA ASN A 222 11.03 -5.23 -19.03
C ASN A 222 10.09 -6.41 -19.19
N PHE A 223 10.57 -7.56 -18.79
CA PHE A 223 9.80 -8.80 -18.66
C PHE A 223 9.99 -9.32 -17.24
N SER A 224 8.91 -9.71 -16.56
CA SER A 224 8.98 -10.25 -15.21
C SER A 224 7.96 -11.33 -14.98
N LEU A 225 8.38 -12.38 -14.25
CA LEU A 225 7.54 -13.45 -13.73
C LEU A 225 7.82 -13.58 -12.24
N GLY A 226 6.81 -13.37 -11.41
CA GLY A 226 6.95 -13.36 -9.96
C GLY A 226 5.98 -14.31 -9.29
N LEU A 227 6.45 -14.98 -8.23
CA LEU A 227 5.64 -15.78 -7.31
C LEU A 227 5.85 -15.27 -5.90
N THR A 228 4.75 -14.93 -5.21
CA THR A 228 4.79 -14.51 -3.80
C THR A 228 3.97 -15.48 -2.97
N GLN A 229 4.56 -16.02 -1.93
CA GLN A 229 3.95 -16.92 -0.95
C GLN A 229 3.78 -16.18 0.38
N PRO A 230 2.57 -15.70 0.72
CA PRO A 230 2.26 -15.32 2.10
C PRO A 230 2.35 -16.56 3.00
N TYR A 231 2.71 -16.37 4.25
CA TYR A 231 2.90 -17.49 5.21
C TYR A 231 3.89 -18.55 4.71
N PHE A 232 5.04 -18.07 4.24
CA PHE A 232 6.11 -18.96 3.80
C PHE A 232 6.60 -19.85 4.95
N LEU A 233 6.70 -21.16 4.72
CA LEU A 233 6.98 -22.18 5.74
C LEU A 233 5.96 -22.20 6.89
N ASP A 234 4.69 -21.90 6.60
CA ASP A 234 3.58 -21.81 7.57
C ASP A 234 3.84 -20.84 8.74
N ARG A 235 4.69 -19.83 8.49
CA ARG A 235 5.01 -18.74 9.41
C ARG A 235 4.52 -17.41 8.83
N ASN A 236 4.40 -16.39 9.65
CA ASN A 236 4.07 -15.03 9.20
C ASN A 236 5.27 -14.37 8.47
N LEU A 237 5.72 -15.05 7.43
CA LEU A 237 6.80 -14.65 6.53
C LEU A 237 6.25 -14.59 5.10
N ILE A 238 6.66 -13.60 4.34
CA ILE A 238 6.33 -13.48 2.91
C ILE A 238 7.55 -13.96 2.12
N GLY A 239 7.43 -15.11 1.44
CA GLY A 239 8.44 -15.56 0.49
C GLY A 239 8.18 -14.98 -0.89
N SER A 240 9.19 -14.62 -1.65
CA SER A 240 9.08 -14.19 -3.05
C SER A 240 10.17 -14.83 -3.89
N PHE A 241 9.82 -15.11 -5.14
CA PHE A 241 10.75 -15.53 -6.17
C PHE A 241 10.35 -14.82 -7.48
N ASP A 242 11.32 -14.16 -8.10
CA ASP A 242 11.09 -13.39 -9.30
C ASP A 242 12.14 -13.73 -10.35
N LEU A 243 11.71 -13.95 -11.60
CA LEU A 243 12.54 -14.00 -12.80
C LEU A 243 12.35 -12.71 -13.57
N PHE A 244 13.41 -12.15 -14.09
CA PHE A 244 13.34 -10.89 -14.83
C PHE A 244 14.32 -10.82 -15.98
N ASN A 245 13.95 -10.02 -16.98
CA ASN A 245 14.82 -9.56 -18.06
C ASN A 245 14.51 -8.08 -18.26
N ASP A 246 15.46 -7.22 -18.01
CA ASP A 246 15.35 -5.77 -18.13
C ASP A 246 16.42 -5.22 -19.08
N SER A 247 16.01 -4.39 -20.01
CA SER A 247 16.88 -3.66 -20.91
C SER A 247 16.54 -2.18 -20.80
N TYR A 248 17.51 -1.38 -20.47
CA TYR A 248 17.35 0.05 -20.25
C TYR A 248 18.41 0.83 -21.01
N THR A 249 18.00 1.84 -21.77
CA THR A 249 18.86 2.78 -22.49
C THR A 249 18.85 4.12 -21.76
N ASN A 250 20.02 4.62 -21.42
CA ASN A 250 20.22 5.96 -20.89
C ASN A 250 20.91 6.82 -21.94
N SER A 251 20.14 7.66 -22.60
CA SER A 251 20.62 8.50 -23.71
C SER A 251 21.68 9.51 -23.24
N GLU A 252 21.53 10.06 -22.01
CA GLU A 252 22.47 11.05 -21.47
C GLU A 252 23.81 10.44 -21.08
N SER A 253 23.88 9.14 -20.85
CA SER A 253 25.13 8.41 -20.59
C SER A 253 25.63 7.59 -21.77
N ASN A 254 24.91 7.60 -22.89
CA ASN A 254 25.16 6.79 -24.07
C ASN A 254 25.34 5.30 -23.77
N GLN A 255 24.51 4.77 -22.87
CA GLN A 255 24.59 3.38 -22.43
C GLN A 255 23.27 2.66 -22.54
N ARG A 256 23.36 1.38 -22.93
CA ARG A 256 22.30 0.40 -22.75
C ARG A 256 22.77 -0.67 -21.79
N VAL A 257 21.98 -0.93 -20.77
CA VAL A 257 22.22 -1.98 -19.78
C VAL A 257 21.17 -3.06 -19.98
N ASN A 258 21.61 -4.27 -20.26
CA ASN A 258 20.77 -5.47 -20.31
C ASN A 258 21.04 -6.29 -19.07
N SER A 259 20.00 -6.67 -18.36
CA SER A 259 20.13 -7.57 -17.21
C SER A 259 19.06 -8.65 -17.23
N TYR A 260 19.46 -9.89 -16.92
CA TYR A 260 18.52 -10.98 -16.74
C TYR A 260 18.97 -11.87 -15.58
N GLY A 261 18.03 -12.40 -14.86
CA GLY A 261 18.34 -13.16 -13.67
C GLY A 261 17.12 -13.54 -12.84
N PHE A 262 17.41 -13.90 -11.60
CA PHE A 262 16.36 -14.16 -10.61
C PHE A 262 16.66 -13.47 -9.29
N SER A 263 15.61 -13.27 -8.51
CA SER A 263 15.72 -12.88 -7.11
C SER A 263 14.85 -13.77 -6.24
N ALA A 264 15.32 -14.08 -5.04
CA ALA A 264 14.56 -14.78 -4.01
C ALA A 264 14.58 -13.94 -2.74
N GLY A 265 13.43 -13.78 -2.09
CA GLY A 265 13.33 -12.91 -0.93
C GLY A 265 12.45 -13.48 0.15
N ALA A 266 12.71 -13.03 1.39
CA ALA A 266 11.87 -13.28 2.55
C ALA A 266 11.63 -11.96 3.29
N GLY A 267 10.37 -11.71 3.70
CA GLY A 267 9.99 -10.50 4.40
C GLY A 267 9.02 -10.77 5.53
N PHE A 268 9.05 -9.92 6.55
CA PHE A 268 8.11 -9.96 7.67
C PHE A 268 7.87 -8.57 8.24
N THR A 269 6.74 -8.42 8.92
CA THR A 269 6.42 -7.22 9.69
C THR A 269 6.66 -7.49 11.16
N SER A 270 7.47 -6.65 11.81
CA SER A 270 7.73 -6.72 13.25
C SER A 270 6.57 -6.11 14.06
N ALA A 271 6.57 -6.33 15.39
CA ALA A 271 5.53 -5.87 16.31
C ALA A 271 5.27 -4.33 16.25
N ASN A 272 6.28 -3.55 15.88
CA ASN A 272 6.17 -2.08 15.74
C ASN A 272 5.78 -1.63 14.32
N ASN A 273 5.23 -2.51 13.51
CA ASN A 273 4.84 -2.28 12.11
C ASN A 273 6.01 -1.86 11.20
N PHE A 274 7.21 -2.36 11.47
CA PHE A 274 8.33 -2.26 10.55
C PHE A 274 8.35 -3.45 9.61
N TYR A 275 8.44 -3.19 8.32
CA TYR A 275 8.60 -4.23 7.33
C TYR A 275 10.08 -4.45 7.03
N HIS A 276 10.53 -5.68 7.23
CA HIS A 276 11.88 -6.15 6.94
C HIS A 276 11.85 -7.06 5.72
N LYS A 277 12.78 -6.89 4.80
CA LYS A 277 12.92 -7.76 3.63
C LYS A 277 14.37 -8.07 3.36
N TYR A 278 14.70 -9.34 3.23
CA TYR A 278 15.96 -9.86 2.74
C TYR A 278 15.75 -10.36 1.31
N THR A 279 16.71 -10.11 0.44
CA THR A 279 16.62 -10.51 -0.97
C THR A 279 17.99 -10.96 -1.45
N TYR A 280 18.08 -12.16 -1.98
CA TYR A 280 19.22 -12.61 -2.76
C TYR A 280 18.91 -12.42 -4.25
N SER A 281 19.84 -11.86 -5.01
CA SER A 281 19.71 -11.66 -6.45
C SER A 281 20.95 -12.19 -7.17
N LEU A 282 20.71 -12.94 -8.24
CA LEU A 282 21.76 -13.38 -9.17
C LEU A 282 21.34 -12.99 -10.57
N GLN A 283 22.18 -12.19 -11.23
CA GLN A 283 21.90 -11.69 -12.57
C GLN A 283 23.16 -11.55 -13.42
N SER A 284 22.99 -11.69 -14.71
CA SER A 284 23.98 -11.25 -15.69
C SER A 284 23.67 -9.83 -16.11
N VAL A 285 24.68 -8.98 -16.13
CA VAL A 285 24.57 -7.56 -16.51
C VAL A 285 25.55 -7.30 -17.65
N GLU A 286 25.04 -6.91 -18.82
CA GLU A 286 25.83 -6.47 -19.95
C GLU A 286 25.63 -4.98 -20.14
N THR A 287 26.71 -4.21 -20.23
CA THR A 287 26.67 -2.78 -20.51
C THR A 287 27.22 -2.52 -21.91
N MET A 288 26.46 -1.84 -22.72
CA MET A 288 26.82 -1.47 -24.08
C MET A 288 26.98 0.04 -24.18
N THR A 289 28.07 0.51 -24.74
CA THR A 289 28.24 1.91 -25.15
C THR A 289 27.61 2.11 -26.53
N LEU A 290 26.88 3.18 -26.70
CA LEU A 290 26.15 3.51 -27.91
C LEU A 290 26.70 4.81 -28.49
N ASP A 291 26.57 4.98 -29.81
CA ASP A 291 26.73 6.28 -30.47
C ASP A 291 25.45 7.13 -30.37
N ASP A 292 25.48 8.34 -30.90
CA ASP A 292 24.33 9.27 -30.94
C ASP A 292 23.13 8.71 -31.73
N SER A 293 23.35 7.68 -32.54
CA SER A 293 22.31 6.98 -33.32
C SER A 293 21.80 5.73 -32.61
N ASN A 294 22.20 5.49 -31.35
CA ASN A 294 21.92 4.28 -30.58
C ASN A 294 22.47 2.97 -31.17
N VAL A 295 23.51 3.09 -31.98
CA VAL A 295 24.26 1.96 -32.53
C VAL A 295 25.31 1.52 -31.51
N LYS A 296 25.42 0.21 -31.30
CA LYS A 296 26.42 -0.37 -30.36
C LYS A 296 27.82 -0.09 -30.90
N ILE A 297 28.66 0.60 -30.10
CA ILE A 297 30.08 0.83 -30.39
C ILE A 297 30.92 -0.22 -29.64
N ASP A 298 30.63 -0.46 -28.37
CA ASP A 298 31.40 -1.33 -27.51
C ASP A 298 30.50 -2.04 -26.48
N SER A 299 31.04 -3.11 -25.87
CA SER A 299 30.38 -3.87 -24.81
C SER A 299 31.41 -4.38 -23.84
N ASP A 300 31.17 -4.22 -22.55
CA ASP A 300 32.03 -4.76 -21.49
C ASP A 300 31.86 -6.29 -21.27
N GLY A 301 30.99 -6.93 -22.07
CA GLY A 301 30.58 -8.32 -21.90
C GLY A 301 29.61 -8.49 -20.72
N GLY A 302 29.12 -9.69 -20.55
CA GLY A 302 28.23 -10.03 -19.43
C GLY A 302 29.01 -10.21 -18.14
N LYS A 303 28.68 -9.42 -17.09
CA LYS A 303 29.21 -9.59 -15.73
C LYS A 303 28.17 -10.23 -14.83
N VAL A 304 28.60 -11.15 -14.01
CA VAL A 304 27.74 -11.78 -13.01
C VAL A 304 27.68 -10.88 -11.77
N LEU A 305 26.48 -10.43 -11.45
CA LEU A 305 26.19 -9.71 -10.22
C LEU A 305 25.41 -10.63 -9.28
N SER A 306 26.04 -10.97 -8.15
CA SER A 306 25.44 -11.75 -7.07
C SER A 306 25.39 -10.89 -5.82
N SER A 307 24.18 -10.58 -5.33
CA SER A 307 24.01 -9.64 -4.24
C SER A 307 23.01 -10.11 -3.17
N LEU A 308 23.25 -9.67 -1.94
CA LEU A 308 22.34 -9.78 -0.81
C LEU A 308 21.83 -8.40 -0.44
N GLY A 309 20.52 -8.21 -0.56
CA GLY A 309 19.83 -6.99 -0.19
C GLY A 309 19.12 -7.12 1.16
N TYR A 310 19.16 -6.08 1.95
CA TYR A 310 18.31 -5.90 3.12
C TYR A 310 17.56 -4.58 3.00
N SER A 311 16.27 -4.60 3.29
CA SER A 311 15.51 -3.37 3.39
C SER A 311 14.62 -3.34 4.63
N PHE A 312 14.52 -2.18 5.20
CA PHE A 312 13.75 -1.87 6.38
C PHE A 312 12.89 -0.64 6.09
N SER A 313 11.58 -0.74 6.32
CA SER A 313 10.68 0.37 6.03
C SER A 313 9.51 0.46 7.00
N LYS A 314 8.99 1.68 7.16
CA LYS A 314 7.73 1.95 7.84
C LYS A 314 6.89 2.91 7.01
N ASP A 315 5.65 2.54 6.80
CA ASP A 315 4.68 3.34 6.06
C ASP A 315 3.47 3.63 6.94
N ASN A 316 3.35 4.88 7.36
CA ASN A 316 2.26 5.37 8.19
C ASN A 316 1.45 6.47 7.47
N ARG A 317 1.46 6.45 6.14
CA ARG A 317 0.68 7.38 5.32
C ARG A 317 -0.77 6.90 5.21
N ASP A 318 -1.68 7.86 5.17
CA ASP A 318 -3.11 7.62 4.96
C ASP A 318 -3.42 6.96 3.61
N ASN A 319 -2.64 7.29 2.58
CA ASN A 319 -2.75 6.72 1.23
C ASN A 319 -1.35 6.59 0.60
N ARG A 320 -1.05 5.43 -0.02
CA ARG A 320 0.27 5.18 -0.62
C ARG A 320 0.49 5.94 -1.92
N PHE A 321 -0.55 6.15 -2.71
CA PHE A 321 -0.47 6.78 -4.04
C PHE A 321 -0.62 8.30 -3.98
N ASN A 322 -1.54 8.79 -3.17
CA ASN A 322 -1.83 10.21 -3.03
C ASN A 322 -1.92 10.60 -1.54
N PRO A 323 -0.79 10.53 -0.80
CA PRO A 323 -0.79 10.75 0.64
C PRO A 323 -1.17 12.19 0.97
N THR A 324 -2.05 12.36 1.96
CA THR A 324 -2.39 13.67 2.51
C THR A 324 -1.79 13.88 3.90
N SER A 325 -1.54 12.80 4.64
CA SER A 325 -0.95 12.85 5.97
C SER A 325 -0.08 11.63 6.24
N GLY A 326 0.81 11.76 7.23
CA GLY A 326 1.66 10.68 7.68
C GLY A 326 3.06 10.69 7.08
N TYR A 327 3.80 9.63 7.37
CA TYR A 327 5.21 9.52 6.99
C TYR A 327 5.54 8.14 6.43
N TYR A 328 6.57 8.12 5.63
CA TYR A 328 7.23 6.92 5.12
C TYR A 328 8.73 7.07 5.21
N TYR A 329 9.44 6.02 5.60
CA TYR A 329 10.88 5.92 5.47
C TYR A 329 11.32 4.52 5.12
N LYS A 330 12.45 4.42 4.42
CA LYS A 330 13.06 3.18 3.98
C LYS A 330 14.58 3.30 4.00
N LEU A 331 15.23 2.33 4.62
CA LEU A 331 16.66 2.05 4.45
C LEU A 331 16.79 0.83 3.53
N SER A 332 17.70 0.86 2.60
CA SER A 332 18.05 -0.27 1.72
C SER A 332 19.55 -0.39 1.66
N GLU A 333 20.04 -1.57 1.99
CA GLU A 333 21.44 -1.97 1.90
C GLU A 333 21.54 -3.10 0.88
N GLU A 334 22.54 -3.06 0.02
CA GLU A 334 22.84 -4.09 -0.95
C GLU A 334 24.34 -4.38 -0.95
N PHE A 335 24.69 -5.60 -0.60
CA PHE A 335 26.05 -6.12 -0.64
C PHE A 335 26.18 -7.02 -1.88
N ALA A 336 26.97 -6.62 -2.85
CA ALA A 336 27.39 -7.42 -3.99
C ALA A 336 28.78 -7.98 -3.75
N GLY A 337 29.04 -9.22 -4.18
CA GLY A 337 30.33 -9.90 -3.98
C GLY A 337 30.23 -11.31 -3.42
N ILE A 338 29.04 -11.90 -3.40
CA ILE A 338 28.80 -13.28 -2.96
C ILE A 338 29.03 -14.22 -4.16
N GLY A 339 30.26 -14.28 -4.65
CA GLY A 339 30.56 -14.93 -5.93
C GLY A 339 29.99 -14.14 -7.11
N GLY A 340 30.77 -13.77 -8.07
CA GLY A 340 30.42 -12.91 -9.19
C GLY A 340 31.54 -11.94 -9.52
N ASP A 341 31.32 -11.08 -10.50
CA ASP A 341 32.36 -10.20 -11.04
C ASP A 341 32.31 -8.79 -10.45
N VAL A 342 31.24 -8.49 -9.69
CA VAL A 342 30.94 -7.12 -9.22
C VAL A 342 30.84 -7.09 -7.70
N ASN A 343 31.68 -6.26 -7.05
CA ASN A 343 31.76 -6.14 -5.60
C ASN A 343 31.51 -4.70 -5.17
N TYR A 344 30.45 -4.46 -4.41
CA TYR A 344 30.16 -3.14 -3.81
C TYR A 344 29.24 -3.26 -2.60
N LEU A 345 29.21 -2.20 -1.80
CA LEU A 345 28.18 -1.93 -0.82
C LEU A 345 27.39 -0.69 -1.28
N ARG A 346 26.08 -0.84 -1.40
CA ARG A 346 25.17 0.24 -1.77
C ARG A 346 24.17 0.51 -0.65
N SER A 347 24.10 1.74 -0.21
CA SER A 347 23.22 2.20 0.86
C SER A 347 22.29 3.30 0.36
N ILE A 348 20.99 3.18 0.57
CA ILE A 348 20.00 4.21 0.22
C ILE A 348 19.06 4.42 1.40
N LEU A 349 19.00 5.66 1.90
CA LEU A 349 18.03 6.10 2.88
C LEU A 349 17.04 7.05 2.21
N SER A 350 15.75 6.77 2.31
CA SER A 350 14.70 7.63 1.78
C SER A 350 13.61 7.88 2.81
N GLY A 351 13.01 9.07 2.76
CA GLY A 351 11.91 9.44 3.64
C GLY A 351 10.97 10.44 2.99
N SER A 352 9.70 10.41 3.42
CA SER A 352 8.72 11.43 3.09
C SER A 352 7.78 11.69 4.26
N TYR A 353 7.32 12.93 4.34
CA TYR A 353 6.34 13.39 5.32
C TYR A 353 5.28 14.23 4.61
N HIS A 354 4.00 14.02 4.99
CA HIS A 354 2.87 14.74 4.45
C HIS A 354 2.01 15.28 5.57
N TYR A 355 1.57 16.50 5.42
CA TYR A 355 0.72 17.20 6.38
C TYR A 355 -0.40 17.95 5.65
N LYS A 356 -1.63 17.61 5.96
CA LYS A 356 -2.79 18.35 5.49
C LYS A 356 -3.08 19.49 6.47
N TYR A 357 -3.13 20.71 5.96
CA TYR A 357 -3.48 21.85 6.78
C TYR A 357 -4.97 21.83 7.10
N ASP A 358 -5.30 21.99 8.39
CA ASP A 358 -6.67 21.87 8.86
C ASP A 358 -7.60 22.89 8.19
N TYR A 359 -8.84 22.47 7.96
CA TYR A 359 -9.89 23.27 7.30
C TYR A 359 -9.60 23.70 5.85
N THR A 360 -8.56 23.16 5.24
CA THR A 360 -8.19 23.44 3.85
C THR A 360 -7.96 22.17 3.06
N ASP A 361 -7.85 22.28 1.73
CA ASP A 361 -7.39 21.17 0.87
C ASP A 361 -5.88 21.24 0.60
N ILE A 362 -5.15 22.12 1.33
CA ILE A 362 -3.70 22.27 1.16
C ILE A 362 -2.98 21.12 1.84
N VAL A 363 -2.14 20.44 1.07
CA VAL A 363 -1.24 19.39 1.56
C VAL A 363 0.20 19.82 1.36
N LEU A 364 0.94 19.89 2.45
CA LEU A 364 2.38 20.11 2.46
C LEU A 364 3.10 18.76 2.42
N GLY A 365 4.14 18.64 1.60
CA GLY A 365 4.94 17.45 1.48
C GLY A 365 6.42 17.74 1.53
N ALA A 366 7.17 16.91 2.25
CA ALA A 366 8.63 16.90 2.23
C ALA A 366 9.10 15.49 1.86
N LYS A 367 10.11 15.40 0.99
CA LYS A 367 10.76 14.14 0.63
C LYS A 367 12.27 14.36 0.65
N ALA A 368 13.03 13.37 1.13
CA ALA A 368 14.47 13.34 1.06
C ALA A 368 14.97 11.94 0.74
N GLU A 369 16.11 11.88 0.03
CA GLU A 369 16.79 10.63 -0.30
C GLU A 369 18.29 10.86 -0.35
N ILE A 370 19.04 9.93 0.24
CA ILE A 370 20.51 9.94 0.25
C ILE A 370 20.96 8.56 -0.22
N GLY A 371 21.93 8.50 -1.10
CA GLY A 371 22.52 7.26 -1.57
C GLY A 371 24.05 7.34 -1.61
N ASN A 372 24.66 6.23 -1.27
CA ASN A 372 26.09 5.97 -1.37
C ASN A 372 26.29 4.58 -1.98
N ILE A 373 27.29 4.44 -2.82
CA ILE A 373 27.83 3.18 -3.29
C ILE A 373 29.33 3.20 -3.18
N GLU A 374 29.90 2.16 -2.60
CA GLU A 374 31.34 2.00 -2.41
C GLU A 374 31.80 0.67 -3.01
N GLY A 375 32.78 0.72 -3.89
CA GLY A 375 33.41 -0.47 -4.45
C GLY A 375 34.27 -1.19 -3.41
N LEU A 376 34.19 -2.52 -3.39
CA LEU A 376 34.97 -3.36 -2.49
C LEU A 376 36.09 -4.02 -3.29
N ASP A 377 37.32 -3.57 -3.07
CA ASP A 377 38.53 -3.98 -3.79
C ASP A 377 38.45 -3.76 -5.32
N GLN A 378 37.52 -2.97 -5.79
CA GLN A 378 37.35 -2.57 -7.19
C GLN A 378 36.57 -1.25 -7.32
N ASN A 379 36.75 -0.59 -8.45
CA ASN A 379 36.00 0.62 -8.75
C ASN A 379 34.56 0.32 -9.13
N VAL A 380 33.66 1.22 -8.76
CA VAL A 380 32.25 1.12 -9.11
C VAL A 380 32.08 1.33 -10.62
N SER A 381 31.52 0.34 -11.31
CA SER A 381 31.26 0.44 -12.74
C SER A 381 30.21 1.54 -13.04
N LYS A 382 30.30 2.20 -14.18
CA LYS A 382 29.36 3.26 -14.60
C LYS A 382 27.89 2.78 -14.55
N SER A 383 27.62 1.53 -14.92
CA SER A 383 26.28 0.93 -14.85
C SER A 383 25.75 0.74 -13.41
N SER A 384 26.62 0.73 -12.41
CA SER A 384 26.24 0.59 -10.99
C SER A 384 26.11 1.93 -10.26
N ARG A 385 26.64 3.03 -10.82
CA ARG A 385 26.60 4.37 -10.24
C ARG A 385 25.18 4.94 -10.22
N PHE A 386 25.00 5.99 -9.43
CA PHE A 386 23.75 6.75 -9.41
C PHE A 386 23.71 7.77 -10.54
N PHE A 387 22.50 7.98 -11.06
CA PHE A 387 22.18 9.05 -12.00
C PHE A 387 20.97 9.80 -11.43
N ILE A 388 21.00 11.12 -11.40
CA ILE A 388 19.93 11.96 -10.87
C ILE A 388 19.59 13.12 -11.83
N GLY A 389 18.36 13.59 -11.68
CA GLY A 389 17.69 14.59 -12.50
C GLY A 389 16.25 14.16 -12.70
N GLY A 390 15.56 14.67 -13.67
CA GLY A 390 14.23 14.25 -14.05
C GLY A 390 13.24 14.17 -12.88
N ARG A 391 12.76 12.98 -12.61
CA ARG A 391 11.76 12.75 -11.54
C ARG A 391 12.28 12.99 -10.13
N LYS A 392 13.60 12.90 -9.89
CA LYS A 392 14.20 13.17 -8.58
C LYS A 392 14.36 14.67 -8.34
N ILE A 393 14.86 15.39 -9.34
CA ILE A 393 15.05 16.85 -9.32
C ILE A 393 14.51 17.40 -10.64
N ARG A 394 13.29 17.90 -10.64
CA ARG A 394 12.62 18.43 -11.84
C ARG A 394 13.31 19.70 -12.32
N GLY A 395 13.25 19.98 -13.59
CA GLY A 395 14.00 21.07 -14.22
C GLY A 395 15.31 20.63 -14.86
N PHE A 396 15.69 19.35 -14.67
CA PHE A 396 16.86 18.72 -15.29
C PHE A 396 16.45 17.46 -16.08
N GLU A 397 17.26 17.04 -17.04
CA GLU A 397 17.12 15.75 -17.75
C GLU A 397 17.28 14.57 -16.78
N SER A 398 16.94 13.35 -17.19
CA SER A 398 16.96 12.15 -16.35
C SER A 398 18.31 11.91 -15.68
N SER A 399 19.40 12.15 -16.38
CA SER A 399 20.80 12.11 -15.90
C SER A 399 21.48 13.46 -16.06
N GLY A 400 20.69 14.52 -15.92
CA GLY A 400 21.10 15.89 -16.22
C GLY A 400 22.06 16.51 -15.20
N ILE A 401 22.28 15.89 -14.07
CA ILE A 401 23.09 16.41 -12.96
C ILE A 401 24.27 15.48 -12.71
N GLY A 402 25.45 16.06 -12.43
CA GLY A 402 26.62 15.35 -11.93
C GLY A 402 27.77 15.25 -12.91
N PRO A 403 28.77 14.38 -12.61
CA PRO A 403 29.98 14.23 -13.41
C PRO A 403 29.73 13.84 -14.86
N ARG A 404 30.55 14.38 -15.77
CA ARG A 404 30.48 14.15 -17.22
C ARG A 404 31.86 13.82 -17.80
N GLU A 405 31.87 13.21 -18.98
CA GLU A 405 33.09 12.88 -19.74
C GLU A 405 33.80 14.12 -20.28
N GLY A 406 33.17 15.28 -20.25
CA GLY A 406 33.71 16.59 -20.61
C GLY A 406 33.01 17.69 -19.80
N ASN A 407 33.38 18.93 -20.02
CA ASN A 407 32.88 20.09 -19.27
C ASN A 407 31.67 20.78 -19.94
N SER A 408 31.07 20.16 -20.92
CA SER A 408 29.89 20.67 -21.64
C SER A 408 28.61 19.92 -21.27
N SER A 409 27.47 20.60 -21.40
CA SER A 409 26.15 19.95 -21.27
C SER A 409 25.87 18.90 -22.35
N SER A 410 26.59 18.92 -23.48
CA SER A 410 26.52 17.87 -24.51
C SER A 410 27.37 16.64 -24.20
N SER A 411 28.23 16.70 -23.17
CA SER A 411 29.07 15.56 -22.79
C SER A 411 28.25 14.48 -22.08
N SER A 412 28.62 13.21 -22.25
CA SER A 412 27.95 12.07 -21.67
C SER A 412 28.01 12.09 -20.14
N ALA A 413 26.91 11.75 -19.47
CA ALA A 413 26.89 11.60 -18.03
C ALA A 413 27.67 10.37 -17.56
N VAL A 414 28.46 10.50 -16.52
CA VAL A 414 29.28 9.43 -15.93
C VAL A 414 28.60 8.80 -14.71
N GLY A 415 27.64 9.52 -14.12
CA GLY A 415 27.05 9.16 -12.83
C GLY A 415 27.96 9.51 -11.66
N GLY A 416 27.55 9.17 -10.46
CA GLY A 416 28.31 9.40 -9.23
C GLY A 416 28.04 8.35 -8.19
N ASN A 417 28.96 8.20 -7.26
CA ASN A 417 28.86 7.24 -6.16
C ASN A 417 28.05 7.76 -4.98
N ASN A 418 27.87 9.07 -4.90
CA ASN A 418 27.18 9.73 -3.80
C ASN A 418 26.13 10.71 -4.33
N TYR A 419 24.95 10.70 -3.73
CA TYR A 419 23.96 11.74 -4.00
C TYR A 419 23.11 12.04 -2.77
N TYR A 420 22.53 13.20 -2.78
CA TYR A 420 21.36 13.53 -2.01
C TYR A 420 20.33 14.24 -2.91
N SER A 421 19.06 14.04 -2.61
CA SER A 421 17.98 14.79 -3.23
C SER A 421 16.88 15.08 -2.21
N GLY A 422 16.22 16.20 -2.37
CA GLY A 422 15.10 16.57 -1.53
C GLY A 422 14.07 17.37 -2.31
N ARG A 423 12.88 17.41 -1.77
CA ARG A 423 11.72 18.10 -2.34
C ARG A 423 10.86 18.66 -1.24
N PHE A 424 10.48 19.91 -1.37
CA PHE A 424 9.34 20.49 -0.68
C PHE A 424 8.23 20.74 -1.67
N SER A 425 7.00 20.45 -1.31
CA SER A 425 5.84 20.62 -2.18
C SER A 425 4.63 21.11 -1.40
N MET A 426 3.82 21.91 -2.06
CA MET A 426 2.51 22.33 -1.61
C MET A 426 1.52 22.04 -2.73
N ARG A 427 0.45 21.34 -2.45
CA ARG A 427 -0.59 20.99 -3.43
C ARG A 427 -1.97 21.25 -2.87
N SER A 428 -2.90 21.62 -3.74
CA SER A 428 -4.32 21.83 -3.39
C SER A 428 -5.19 21.68 -4.63
N GLY A 429 -6.49 21.60 -4.44
CA GLY A 429 -7.48 21.82 -5.51
C GLY A 429 -7.43 23.25 -6.02
N ILE A 430 -7.98 23.50 -7.21
CA ILE A 430 -7.99 24.82 -7.85
C ILE A 430 -9.21 25.67 -7.47
N GLY A 431 -9.95 25.32 -6.40
CA GLY A 431 -11.17 25.99 -6.00
C GLY A 431 -12.43 25.59 -6.79
N MET A 432 -12.32 24.64 -7.71
CA MET A 432 -13.44 24.01 -8.41
C MET A 432 -14.00 22.82 -7.59
N PRO A 433 -15.21 22.33 -7.90
CA PRO A 433 -15.74 21.11 -7.30
C PRO A 433 -14.73 19.95 -7.38
N ARG A 434 -14.68 19.12 -6.34
CA ARG A 434 -13.69 18.00 -6.24
C ARG A 434 -13.80 17.01 -7.39
N GLU A 435 -14.97 16.91 -8.00
CA GLU A 435 -15.28 16.05 -9.14
C GLU A 435 -14.50 16.40 -10.39
N THR A 436 -14.00 17.66 -10.50
CA THR A 436 -13.13 18.07 -11.64
C THR A 436 -11.79 17.37 -11.63
N GLY A 437 -11.34 16.87 -10.48
CA GLY A 437 -10.08 16.15 -10.32
C GLY A 437 -8.82 16.98 -10.59
N ILE A 438 -8.92 18.32 -10.70
CA ILE A 438 -7.77 19.18 -11.00
C ILE A 438 -7.12 19.67 -9.72
N LYS A 439 -5.81 19.49 -9.63
CA LYS A 439 -4.97 19.93 -8.51
C LYS A 439 -3.78 20.72 -9.05
N TRP A 440 -3.37 21.74 -8.33
CA TRP A 440 -2.10 22.43 -8.58
C TRP A 440 -1.05 22.01 -7.56
N THR A 441 0.21 22.13 -7.92
CA THR A 441 1.35 21.94 -7.04
C THR A 441 2.38 23.03 -7.24
N LEU A 442 2.94 23.52 -6.14
CA LEU A 442 4.18 24.29 -6.11
C LEU A 442 5.25 23.43 -5.47
N PHE A 443 6.47 23.56 -5.94
CA PHE A 443 7.56 22.76 -5.39
C PHE A 443 8.90 23.42 -5.53
N SER A 444 9.83 22.98 -4.67
CA SER A 444 11.24 23.22 -4.78
C SER A 444 11.97 21.90 -4.62
N ASP A 445 12.77 21.52 -5.61
CA ASP A 445 13.62 20.33 -5.59
C ASP A 445 15.06 20.75 -5.46
N TYR A 446 15.86 19.98 -4.70
CA TYR A 446 17.29 20.26 -4.49
C TYR A 446 18.09 18.95 -4.43
N GLY A 447 19.37 19.02 -4.74
CA GLY A 447 20.26 17.88 -4.63
C GLY A 447 21.63 18.07 -5.24
N SER A 448 22.42 17.02 -5.16
CA SER A 448 23.76 16.92 -5.75
C SER A 448 24.11 15.48 -6.04
N LEU A 449 24.98 15.26 -7.02
CA LEU A 449 25.57 13.97 -7.39
C LEU A 449 27.06 14.17 -7.59
N TRP A 450 27.89 13.34 -6.94
CA TRP A 450 29.35 13.47 -6.99
C TRP A 450 30.06 12.15 -6.66
N GLY A 451 31.36 12.13 -6.74
CA GLY A 451 32.26 11.03 -6.41
C GLY A 451 32.31 10.00 -7.53
N VAL A 452 33.37 10.05 -8.31
CA VAL A 452 33.66 9.06 -9.34
C VAL A 452 35.01 8.43 -8.99
N ASP A 453 35.09 7.10 -9.05
CA ASP A 453 36.33 6.39 -8.84
C ASP A 453 37.36 6.75 -9.94
N ASP A 454 38.59 6.86 -9.58
CA ASP A 454 39.71 7.46 -10.33
C ASP A 454 40.10 6.73 -11.63
N THR A 455 39.37 5.74 -12.07
CA THR A 455 39.75 4.95 -13.27
C THR A 455 38.95 5.28 -14.51
N ALA A 456 38.00 6.18 -14.43
CA ALA A 456 37.34 6.67 -15.64
C ALA A 456 38.29 7.67 -16.32
N SER A 457 39.28 7.19 -17.04
CA SER A 457 40.23 7.99 -17.80
C SER A 457 39.63 8.99 -18.79
N ASN A 458 38.30 8.97 -18.94
CA ASN A 458 37.56 9.78 -19.93
C ASN A 458 36.62 10.83 -19.31
N TYR A 459 36.52 10.97 -17.98
CA TYR A 459 35.68 12.03 -17.42
C TYR A 459 36.50 13.29 -17.02
N ASP A 460 35.85 14.43 -17.05
CA ASP A 460 36.46 15.67 -16.61
C ASP A 460 36.29 15.85 -15.11
N VAL A 461 37.41 15.78 -14.37
CA VAL A 461 37.41 15.92 -12.91
C VAL A 461 36.77 17.25 -12.45
N THR A 462 36.79 18.29 -13.29
CA THR A 462 36.18 19.59 -12.96
C THR A 462 34.66 19.51 -12.84
N THR A 463 34.02 18.50 -13.41
CA THR A 463 32.56 18.28 -13.31
C THR A 463 32.14 17.45 -12.10
N ASP A 464 33.10 16.81 -11.41
CA ASP A 464 32.85 16.02 -10.18
C ASP A 464 32.81 16.93 -8.95
N THR A 465 31.73 17.69 -8.83
CA THR A 465 31.55 18.68 -7.77
C THR A 465 30.34 18.38 -6.89
N LYS A 466 30.50 18.52 -5.58
CA LYS A 466 29.39 18.45 -4.59
C LYS A 466 28.61 19.78 -4.55
N SER A 467 28.31 20.37 -5.68
CA SER A 467 27.59 21.64 -5.74
C SER A 467 26.06 21.43 -5.63
N LEU A 468 25.41 22.34 -4.95
CA LEU A 468 23.95 22.31 -4.77
C LEU A 468 23.24 22.71 -6.07
N ARG A 469 22.38 21.87 -6.59
CA ARG A 469 21.38 22.20 -7.59
C ARG A 469 20.06 22.49 -6.87
N LEU A 470 19.38 23.54 -7.30
CA LEU A 470 18.11 23.99 -6.73
C LEU A 470 17.15 24.39 -7.85
N THR A 471 15.96 23.88 -7.79
CA THR A 471 14.89 24.25 -8.74
C THR A 471 13.66 24.77 -7.99
N PHE A 472 12.89 25.59 -8.67
CA PHE A 472 11.56 25.97 -8.26
C PHE A 472 10.61 25.73 -9.43
N GLY A 473 9.39 25.24 -9.14
CA GLY A 473 8.45 24.95 -10.20
C GLY A 473 7.01 24.87 -9.70
N TYR A 474 6.14 24.76 -10.69
CA TYR A 474 4.72 24.54 -10.48
C TYR A 474 4.19 23.51 -11.46
N GLY A 475 3.03 22.95 -11.15
CA GLY A 475 2.42 21.96 -12.03
C GLY A 475 0.94 21.83 -11.79
N PHE A 476 0.29 21.14 -12.72
CA PHE A 476 -1.11 20.76 -12.65
C PHE A 476 -1.24 19.26 -12.83
N LEU A 477 -2.04 18.64 -11.99
CA LEU A 477 -2.47 17.26 -12.11
C LEU A 477 -3.96 17.26 -12.37
N TRP A 478 -4.40 16.59 -13.41
CA TRP A 478 -5.80 16.42 -13.74
C TRP A 478 -6.15 14.94 -13.81
N GLU A 479 -6.99 14.49 -12.90
CA GLU A 479 -7.49 13.12 -12.87
C GLU A 479 -8.61 12.98 -13.92
N THR A 480 -8.32 12.34 -15.06
CA THR A 480 -9.28 12.14 -16.15
C THR A 480 -9.73 10.68 -16.24
N PRO A 481 -10.85 10.38 -16.90
CA PRO A 481 -11.31 8.99 -17.13
C PRO A 481 -10.32 8.12 -17.91
N ILE A 482 -9.44 8.72 -18.73
CA ILE A 482 -8.41 8.03 -19.51
C ILE A 482 -7.07 7.90 -18.75
N GLY A 483 -7.02 8.39 -17.50
CA GLY A 483 -5.84 8.41 -16.66
C GLY A 483 -5.41 9.82 -16.27
N PRO A 484 -4.49 9.94 -15.30
CA PRO A 484 -3.99 11.23 -14.86
C PRO A 484 -3.14 11.93 -15.93
N LEU A 485 -3.40 13.23 -16.11
CA LEU A 485 -2.61 14.16 -16.89
C LEU A 485 -1.78 15.02 -15.95
N SER A 486 -0.49 15.12 -16.20
CA SER A 486 0.41 15.96 -15.39
C SER A 486 1.23 16.90 -16.29
N PHE A 487 1.18 18.17 -15.95
CA PHE A 487 1.96 19.24 -16.57
C PHE A 487 2.84 19.87 -15.50
N THR A 488 4.14 19.92 -15.73
CA THR A 488 5.09 20.44 -14.76
C THR A 488 6.07 21.38 -15.43
N TRP A 489 6.24 22.57 -14.87
CA TRP A 489 7.26 23.55 -15.26
C TRP A 489 8.21 23.76 -14.11
N ALA A 490 9.51 23.75 -14.40
CA ALA A 490 10.55 23.96 -13.41
C ALA A 490 11.72 24.75 -14.01
N ASP A 491 12.20 25.71 -13.25
CA ASP A 491 13.41 26.47 -13.59
C ASP A 491 14.53 26.18 -12.56
N ALA A 492 15.74 26.00 -13.05
CA ALA A 492 16.91 25.77 -12.22
C ALA A 492 17.46 27.11 -11.71
N LEU A 493 17.28 27.35 -10.39
CA LEU A 493 17.79 28.54 -9.69
C LEU A 493 19.29 28.43 -9.42
N LYS A 494 19.77 27.19 -9.13
CA LYS A 494 21.19 26.85 -8.99
C LYS A 494 21.50 25.66 -9.85
N LYS A 495 22.53 25.78 -10.66
CA LYS A 495 22.99 24.75 -11.61
C LYS A 495 24.45 24.97 -11.94
N GLU A 496 25.11 23.97 -12.50
CA GLU A 496 26.41 24.07 -13.12
C GLU A 496 26.29 24.29 -14.65
N SER A 497 27.32 24.78 -15.28
CA SER A 497 27.34 25.06 -16.71
C SER A 497 27.20 23.82 -17.59
N PHE A 498 27.61 22.67 -17.05
CA PHE A 498 27.56 21.37 -17.71
C PHE A 498 26.27 20.58 -17.40
N ASP A 499 25.35 21.10 -16.59
CA ASP A 499 24.08 20.43 -16.32
C ASP A 499 23.11 20.50 -17.52
N GLN A 500 22.37 19.43 -17.76
CA GLN A 500 21.33 19.38 -18.81
C GLN A 500 19.97 19.71 -18.22
N LEU A 501 19.30 20.70 -18.82
CA LEU A 501 18.05 21.25 -18.33
C LEU A 501 16.86 20.76 -19.13
N ARG A 502 15.75 20.48 -18.42
CA ARG A 502 14.43 20.25 -19.00
C ARG A 502 13.38 21.07 -18.24
N LYS A 503 12.95 22.17 -18.82
CA LYS A 503 12.03 23.10 -18.14
C LYS A 503 10.59 22.62 -18.09
N PHE A 504 10.17 21.77 -19.00
CA PHE A 504 8.81 21.29 -19.11
C PHE A 504 8.74 19.78 -19.16
N GLU A 505 7.80 19.22 -18.40
CA GLU A 505 7.50 17.80 -18.37
C GLU A 505 5.99 17.58 -18.52
N PHE A 506 5.62 16.70 -19.41
CA PHE A 506 4.25 16.23 -19.64
C PHE A 506 4.15 14.72 -19.42
N ARG A 507 3.07 14.29 -18.78
CA ARG A 507 2.74 12.88 -18.62
C ARG A 507 1.25 12.63 -18.76
N ILE A 508 0.91 11.51 -19.39
CA ILE A 508 -0.45 10.99 -19.50
C ILE A 508 -0.41 9.47 -19.38
N GLY A 509 -1.37 8.85 -18.73
CA GLY A 509 -1.55 7.40 -18.69
C GLY A 509 -1.78 6.85 -17.29
N SER A 510 -2.11 5.58 -17.22
CA SER A 510 -2.49 4.88 -15.99
C SER A 510 -1.32 4.33 -15.15
N SER A 511 -0.09 4.40 -15.67
CA SER A 511 1.11 3.88 -14.99
C SER A 511 2.03 5.03 -14.56
N PHE A 512 1.87 5.51 -13.34
CA PHE A 512 2.76 6.50 -12.73
C PHE A 512 3.44 5.96 -11.48
#